data_9280263426a3edec3deb1b2f5011865f
#
_entry.id   9280263426a3edec3deb1b2f5011865f
#
_cell.length_a   1.000
_cell.length_b   1.000
_cell.length_c   1.000
_cell.angle_alpha   90.00
_cell.angle_beta   90.00
_cell.angle_gamma   90.00
#
_symmetry.space_group_name_H-M   'P 1'
#
loop_
_entity.id
_entity.type
_entity.pdbx_description
1 polymer ?
#
loop_
_entity_poly.entity_id
_entity_poly.type
_entity_poly.pdbx_seq_one_letter_code
_entity_poly.pdbx_strand_id
1 'polypeptide(L)'
;MPTPATGAQRPPIRLRTPAPEDASAVLAAVAESRRLHAGRVSPPDTRALYRTWLERIGDGSYFGHFLVDDAGELAGVVNLSEVIRGGYQSAFLGYYVFAGYECQGIMSQGLRLVLPRAFGQYRLHRLEAAIQPGNIASRRLVENIGFHLEGVARRSVKIGGRWRDHERWAITAEQWRGRASRRRKA
;
A
#
# COMPACT_ATOMS: atom_id res chain seq x y z
N MET A 1 -21.36 0.96 -32.63
CA MET A 1 -21.17 1.30 -31.21
C MET A 1 -20.91 -0.01 -30.45
N PRO A 2 -19.70 -0.30 -29.98
CA PRO A 2 -19.50 -1.48 -29.14
C PRO A 2 -20.08 -1.21 -27.76
N THR A 3 -20.94 -2.10 -27.30
CA THR A 3 -21.54 -2.16 -25.97
C THR A 3 -20.44 -2.21 -24.90
N PRO A 4 -20.50 -1.44 -23.80
CA PRO A 4 -19.51 -1.54 -22.75
C PRO A 4 -19.57 -2.94 -22.15
N ALA A 5 -18.41 -3.60 -22.08
CA ALA A 5 -18.26 -4.93 -21.50
C ALA A 5 -18.82 -4.94 -20.07
N THR A 6 -19.77 -5.79 -19.86
CA THR A 6 -20.39 -6.18 -18.59
C THR A 6 -19.31 -6.37 -17.52
N GLY A 7 -19.51 -5.74 -16.35
CA GLY A 7 -18.57 -5.61 -15.25
C GLY A 7 -17.73 -6.86 -14.98
N ALA A 8 -16.49 -6.81 -15.41
CA ALA A 8 -15.49 -7.82 -15.04
C ALA A 8 -15.40 -7.81 -13.50
N GLN A 9 -15.81 -8.90 -12.89
CA GLN A 9 -15.78 -9.08 -11.45
C GLN A 9 -14.32 -8.96 -11.02
N ARG A 10 -14.03 -7.98 -10.16
CA ARG A 10 -12.66 -7.74 -9.69
C ARG A 10 -12.16 -9.00 -9.00
N PRO A 11 -10.97 -9.51 -9.33
CA PRO A 11 -10.45 -10.70 -8.66
C PRO A 11 -10.41 -10.45 -7.15
N PRO A 12 -10.93 -11.36 -6.33
CA PRO A 12 -10.88 -11.21 -4.88
C PRO A 12 -9.43 -11.29 -4.41
N ILE A 13 -9.11 -10.47 -3.41
CA ILE A 13 -7.76 -10.33 -2.86
C ILE A 13 -7.76 -10.76 -1.40
N ARG A 14 -6.73 -11.49 -1.01
CA ARG A 14 -6.45 -11.86 0.38
C ARG A 14 -5.13 -11.26 0.85
N LEU A 15 -5.03 -11.03 2.16
CA LEU A 15 -3.77 -10.63 2.80
C LEU A 15 -3.02 -11.88 3.23
N ARG A 16 -1.74 -11.94 2.88
CA ARG A 16 -0.80 -12.95 3.35
C ARG A 16 0.44 -12.28 3.96
N THR A 17 0.95 -12.85 5.03
CA THR A 17 2.23 -12.43 5.62
C THR A 17 3.36 -12.92 4.72
N PRO A 18 4.33 -12.07 4.38
CA PRO A 18 5.54 -12.46 3.65
C PRO A 18 6.36 -13.50 4.44
N ALA A 19 6.99 -14.43 3.70
CA ALA A 19 7.82 -15.48 4.26
C ALA A 19 9.13 -15.66 3.45
N PRO A 20 10.18 -16.28 4.01
CA PRO A 20 11.47 -16.44 3.33
C PRO A 20 11.39 -17.18 1.99
N GLU A 21 10.50 -18.14 1.87
CA GLU A 21 10.24 -18.94 0.66
C GLU A 21 9.70 -18.12 -0.50
N ASP A 22 9.10 -16.97 -0.24
CA ASP A 22 8.56 -16.08 -1.26
C ASP A 22 9.64 -15.34 -2.07
N ALA A 23 10.89 -15.39 -1.65
CA ALA A 23 11.96 -14.59 -2.23
C ALA A 23 12.05 -14.69 -3.76
N SER A 24 11.96 -15.90 -4.31
CA SER A 24 12.06 -16.11 -5.76
C SER A 24 10.89 -15.51 -6.52
N ALA A 25 9.66 -15.71 -6.03
CA ALA A 25 8.43 -15.17 -6.63
C ALA A 25 8.43 -13.63 -6.57
N VAL A 26 8.82 -13.04 -5.42
CA VAL A 26 8.90 -11.59 -5.28
C VAL A 26 9.92 -10.97 -6.23
N LEU A 27 11.12 -11.55 -6.32
CA LEU A 27 12.17 -11.03 -7.21
C LEU A 27 11.76 -11.11 -8.69
N ALA A 28 11.08 -12.17 -9.11
CA ALA A 28 10.52 -12.29 -10.44
C ALA A 28 9.47 -11.21 -10.71
N ALA A 29 8.47 -11.07 -9.81
CA ALA A 29 7.43 -10.06 -9.92
C ALA A 29 7.98 -8.62 -9.91
N VAL A 30 9.01 -8.32 -9.10
CA VAL A 30 9.71 -7.04 -9.10
C VAL A 30 10.43 -6.79 -10.43
N ALA A 31 11.10 -7.80 -10.99
CA ALA A 31 11.79 -7.69 -12.25
C ALA A 31 10.84 -7.37 -13.42
N GLU A 32 9.68 -8.03 -13.47
CA GLU A 32 8.63 -7.77 -14.45
C GLU A 32 8.00 -6.37 -14.27
N SER A 33 7.93 -5.91 -13.04
CA SER A 33 7.31 -4.63 -12.68
C SER A 33 8.24 -3.41 -12.77
N ARG A 34 9.48 -3.56 -13.23
CA ARG A 34 10.50 -2.47 -13.23
C ARG A 34 10.00 -1.17 -13.87
N ARG A 35 9.33 -1.28 -15.02
CA ARG A 35 8.78 -0.09 -15.73
C ARG A 35 7.66 0.58 -14.94
N LEU A 36 6.80 -0.21 -14.34
CA LEU A 36 5.68 0.27 -13.50
C LEU A 36 6.16 1.01 -12.25
N HIS A 37 7.22 0.48 -11.63
CA HIS A 37 7.76 1.00 -10.37
C HIS A 37 8.74 2.16 -10.56
N ALA A 38 9.30 2.34 -11.77
CA ALA A 38 10.34 3.33 -12.04
C ALA A 38 9.95 4.74 -11.57
N GLY A 39 10.82 5.33 -10.75
CA GLY A 39 10.65 6.69 -10.21
C GLY A 39 9.52 6.86 -9.19
N ARG A 40 8.90 5.77 -8.72
CA ARG A 40 7.80 5.79 -7.73
C ARG A 40 8.12 5.02 -6.46
N VAL A 41 8.56 3.77 -6.60
CA VAL A 41 8.89 2.87 -5.50
C VAL A 41 10.17 2.10 -5.81
N SER A 42 10.82 1.60 -4.77
CA SER A 42 12.02 0.76 -4.89
C SER A 42 11.80 -0.52 -4.08
N PRO A 43 11.09 -1.52 -4.63
CA PRO A 43 10.93 -2.82 -3.97
C PRO A 43 12.27 -3.54 -3.82
N PRO A 44 12.39 -4.52 -2.91
CA PRO A 44 13.58 -5.35 -2.79
C PRO A 44 13.78 -6.16 -4.09
N ASP A 45 14.87 -5.88 -4.82
CA ASP A 45 15.20 -6.51 -6.10
C ASP A 45 16.35 -7.53 -6.00
N THR A 46 16.84 -7.79 -4.79
CA THR A 46 17.82 -8.83 -4.48
C THR A 46 17.39 -9.65 -3.27
N ARG A 47 17.89 -10.92 -3.18
CA ARG A 47 17.63 -11.77 -2.02
C ARG A 47 18.08 -11.12 -0.69
N ALA A 48 19.19 -10.39 -0.71
CA ALA A 48 19.69 -9.69 0.46
C ALA A 48 18.71 -8.60 0.92
N LEU A 49 18.24 -7.74 0.00
CA LEU A 49 17.26 -6.70 0.31
C LEU A 49 15.90 -7.28 0.73
N TYR A 50 15.48 -8.39 0.13
CA TYR A 50 14.26 -9.09 0.55
C TYR A 50 14.37 -9.62 1.97
N ARG A 51 15.50 -10.26 2.33
CA ARG A 51 15.77 -10.71 3.69
C ARG A 51 15.76 -9.55 4.69
N THR A 52 16.46 -8.45 4.39
CA THR A 52 16.46 -7.26 5.25
C THR A 52 15.06 -6.69 5.43
N TRP A 53 14.24 -6.71 4.38
CA TRP A 53 12.84 -6.29 4.48
C TRP A 53 12.01 -7.24 5.38
N LEU A 54 12.22 -8.56 5.30
CA LEU A 54 11.56 -9.53 6.19
C LEU A 54 11.98 -9.38 7.64
N GLU A 55 13.25 -9.13 7.91
CA GLU A 55 13.77 -8.94 9.27
C GLU A 55 13.09 -7.75 9.99
N ARG A 56 12.67 -6.73 9.24
CA ARG A 56 11.89 -5.60 9.78
C ARG A 56 10.44 -5.96 10.10
N ILE A 57 9.91 -7.02 9.48
CA ILE A 57 8.54 -7.47 9.71
C ILE A 57 8.54 -8.37 10.93
N GLY A 58 8.17 -7.93 12.08
CA GLY A 58 8.06 -8.79 13.25
C GLY A 58 8.57 -8.16 14.54
N ASP A 59 9.32 -7.07 14.45
CA ASP A 59 9.76 -6.30 15.63
C ASP A 59 8.69 -5.27 16.11
N GLY A 60 7.56 -5.18 15.41
CA GLY A 60 6.48 -4.25 15.73
C GLY A 60 6.69 -2.82 15.22
N SER A 61 7.84 -2.53 14.59
CA SER A 61 8.15 -1.24 13.95
C SER A 61 7.76 -1.18 12.46
N TYR A 62 7.42 -2.35 11.90
CA TYR A 62 7.09 -2.52 10.49
C TYR A 62 6.10 -3.66 10.27
N PHE A 63 5.09 -3.46 9.42
CA PHE A 63 4.16 -4.51 9.03
C PHE A 63 4.09 -4.59 7.51
N GLY A 64 4.50 -5.73 6.96
CA GLY A 64 4.42 -6.03 5.53
C GLY A 64 3.29 -7.01 5.23
N HIS A 65 2.58 -6.78 4.14
CA HIS A 65 1.49 -7.65 3.68
C HIS A 65 1.60 -7.86 2.18
N PHE A 66 1.53 -9.10 1.75
CA PHE A 66 1.22 -9.41 0.37
C PHE A 66 -0.27 -9.35 0.11
N LEU A 67 -0.63 -8.82 -1.04
CA LEU A 67 -1.93 -8.98 -1.66
C LEU A 67 -1.80 -10.16 -2.61
N VAL A 68 -2.58 -11.21 -2.38
CA VAL A 68 -2.60 -12.39 -3.24
C VAL A 68 -4.00 -12.59 -3.81
N ASP A 69 -4.06 -13.03 -5.06
CA ASP A 69 -5.32 -13.38 -5.72
C ASP A 69 -5.81 -14.79 -5.31
N ASP A 70 -6.88 -15.26 -5.91
CA ASP A 70 -7.47 -16.58 -5.61
C ASP A 70 -6.55 -17.75 -5.99
N ALA A 71 -5.69 -17.59 -6.98
CA ALA A 71 -4.70 -18.59 -7.36
C ALA A 71 -3.50 -18.60 -6.38
N GLY A 72 -3.40 -17.60 -5.50
CA GLY A 72 -2.28 -17.43 -4.57
C GLY A 72 -1.12 -16.63 -5.14
N GLU A 73 -1.29 -16.06 -6.35
CA GLU A 73 -0.27 -15.26 -7.01
C GLU A 73 -0.11 -13.88 -6.38
N LEU A 74 1.11 -13.34 -6.44
CA LEU A 74 1.44 -12.05 -5.86
C LEU A 74 0.87 -10.90 -6.72
N ALA A 75 -0.15 -10.22 -6.22
CA ALA A 75 -0.79 -9.09 -6.88
C ALA A 75 -0.23 -7.72 -6.44
N GLY A 76 0.32 -7.63 -5.24
CA GLY A 76 0.88 -6.39 -4.73
C GLY A 76 1.35 -6.47 -3.29
N VAL A 77 1.82 -5.34 -2.78
CA VAL A 77 2.35 -5.20 -1.41
C VAL A 77 1.74 -3.99 -0.73
N VAL A 78 1.45 -4.12 0.55
CA VAL A 78 1.12 -3.00 1.44
C VAL A 78 2.03 -3.05 2.66
N ASN A 79 2.70 -1.96 2.94
CA ASN A 79 3.61 -1.79 4.07
C ASN A 79 3.09 -0.71 5.01
N LEU A 80 3.22 -0.95 6.31
CA LEU A 80 3.14 0.08 7.34
C LEU A 80 4.54 0.19 7.96
N SER A 81 5.23 1.26 7.63
CA SER A 81 6.62 1.51 8.03
C SER A 81 6.72 2.64 9.06
N GLU A 82 7.87 2.74 9.71
CA GLU A 82 8.14 3.79 10.69
C GLU A 82 7.03 3.89 11.74
N VAL A 83 6.69 2.75 12.35
CA VAL A 83 5.66 2.70 13.38
C VAL A 83 6.13 3.44 14.62
N ILE A 84 5.49 4.56 14.92
CA ILE A 84 5.77 5.39 16.10
C ILE A 84 4.69 5.10 17.13
N ARG A 85 5.10 4.65 18.31
CA ARG A 85 4.22 4.36 19.45
C ARG A 85 4.07 5.56 20.39
N GLY A 86 3.57 5.35 21.58
CA GLY A 86 3.35 6.41 22.57
C GLY A 86 2.24 7.37 22.15
N GLY A 87 2.49 8.66 22.20
CA GLY A 87 1.50 9.70 21.89
C GLY A 87 1.13 9.80 20.41
N TYR A 88 1.94 9.25 19.50
CA TYR A 88 1.67 9.32 18.05
C TYR A 88 0.79 8.19 17.55
N GLN A 89 1.09 6.93 17.92
CA GLN A 89 0.40 5.73 17.41
C GLN A 89 0.21 5.78 15.88
N SER A 90 1.26 6.09 15.14
CA SER A 90 1.21 6.36 13.70
C SER A 90 2.15 5.46 12.90
N ALA A 91 1.90 5.36 11.59
CA ALA A 91 2.77 4.71 10.63
C ALA A 91 2.66 5.35 9.24
N PHE A 92 3.70 5.19 8.42
CA PHE A 92 3.65 5.49 7.00
C PHE A 92 3.10 4.31 6.21
N LEU A 93 2.13 4.58 5.35
CA LEU A 93 1.52 3.63 4.43
C LEU A 93 2.25 3.69 3.09
N GLY A 94 2.94 2.60 2.74
CA GLY A 94 3.52 2.39 1.42
C GLY A 94 2.82 1.24 0.71
N TYR A 95 2.66 1.32 -0.63
CA TYR A 95 2.01 0.26 -1.39
C TYR A 95 2.39 0.30 -2.86
N TYR A 96 2.31 -0.85 -3.51
CA TYR A 96 2.46 -1.01 -4.96
C TYR A 96 1.80 -2.30 -5.43
N VAL A 97 1.41 -2.34 -6.70
CA VAL A 97 0.94 -3.56 -7.39
C VAL A 97 2.06 -4.11 -8.26
N PHE A 98 2.01 -5.39 -8.55
CA PHE A 98 2.85 -6.02 -9.56
C PHE A 98 2.27 -5.87 -10.96
N ALA A 99 3.10 -6.07 -11.99
CA ALA A 99 2.71 -6.03 -13.39
C ALA A 99 1.57 -7.01 -13.67
N GLY A 100 0.61 -6.59 -14.49
CA GLY A 100 -0.59 -7.36 -14.79
C GLY A 100 -1.77 -7.12 -13.84
N TYR A 101 -1.55 -6.45 -12.70
CA TYR A 101 -2.61 -6.15 -11.72
C TYR A 101 -2.99 -4.66 -11.65
N GLU A 102 -2.46 -3.84 -12.56
CA GLU A 102 -2.74 -2.41 -12.59
C GLU A 102 -4.19 -2.15 -12.99
N CYS A 103 -4.74 -1.06 -12.52
CA CYS A 103 -6.09 -0.57 -12.85
C CYS A 103 -7.26 -1.53 -12.57
N GLN A 104 -7.02 -2.67 -11.90
CA GLN A 104 -8.05 -3.68 -11.57
C GLN A 104 -8.68 -3.45 -10.18
N GLY A 105 -8.34 -2.38 -9.50
CA GLY A 105 -8.85 -2.10 -8.15
C GLY A 105 -8.25 -2.93 -7.02
N ILE A 106 -7.19 -3.71 -7.32
CA ILE A 106 -6.47 -4.57 -6.37
C ILE A 106 -6.02 -3.78 -5.13
N MET A 107 -5.34 -2.66 -5.34
CA MET A 107 -4.85 -1.86 -4.21
C MET A 107 -5.99 -1.26 -3.38
N SER A 108 -7.12 -0.91 -4.00
CA SER A 108 -8.31 -0.45 -3.26
C SER A 108 -8.88 -1.55 -2.35
N GLN A 109 -8.90 -2.80 -2.81
CA GLN A 109 -9.28 -3.95 -1.99
C GLN A 109 -8.26 -4.18 -0.87
N GLY A 110 -6.95 -4.21 -1.21
CA GLY A 110 -5.87 -4.41 -0.26
C GLY A 110 -5.88 -3.41 0.88
N LEU A 111 -6.03 -2.12 0.58
CA LEU A 111 -6.11 -1.09 1.62
C LEU A 111 -7.34 -1.27 2.51
N ARG A 112 -8.50 -1.68 1.97
CA ARG A 112 -9.69 -1.99 2.78
C ARG A 112 -9.51 -3.19 3.70
N LEU A 113 -8.61 -4.11 3.40
CA LEU A 113 -8.25 -5.23 4.25
C LEU A 113 -7.19 -4.85 5.31
N VAL A 114 -6.24 -3.96 4.96
CA VAL A 114 -5.15 -3.56 5.86
C VAL A 114 -5.61 -2.52 6.90
N LEU A 115 -6.45 -1.55 6.53
CA LEU A 115 -6.86 -0.49 7.46
C LEU A 115 -7.53 -1.00 8.75
N PRO A 116 -8.46 -1.99 8.69
CA PRO A 116 -9.01 -2.60 9.91
C PRO A 116 -7.94 -3.23 10.80
N ARG A 117 -6.90 -3.85 10.21
CA ARG A 117 -5.76 -4.39 10.98
C ARG A 117 -4.93 -3.28 11.60
N ALA A 118 -4.63 -2.24 10.84
CA ALA A 118 -3.86 -1.09 11.32
C ALA A 118 -4.51 -0.43 12.56
N PHE A 119 -5.79 -0.10 12.47
CA PHE A 119 -6.51 0.58 13.54
C PHE A 119 -7.02 -0.34 14.66
N GLY A 120 -7.25 -1.62 14.36
CA GLY A 120 -7.70 -2.62 15.33
C GLY A 120 -6.54 -3.41 15.92
N GLN A 121 -5.97 -4.31 15.14
CA GLN A 121 -4.95 -5.26 15.58
C GLN A 121 -3.64 -4.57 15.98
N TYR A 122 -3.15 -3.63 15.15
CA TYR A 122 -1.88 -2.92 15.40
C TYR A 122 -2.03 -1.70 16.29
N ARG A 123 -3.29 -1.35 16.66
CA ARG A 123 -3.62 -0.24 17.55
C ARG A 123 -2.99 1.09 17.12
N LEU A 124 -2.94 1.33 15.82
CA LEU A 124 -2.53 2.62 15.30
C LEU A 124 -3.70 3.60 15.38
N HIS A 125 -3.40 4.87 15.56
CA HIS A 125 -4.37 5.97 15.52
C HIS A 125 -4.37 6.65 14.16
N ARG A 126 -3.19 6.74 13.52
CA ARG A 126 -3.00 7.52 12.29
C ARG A 126 -2.16 6.78 11.26
N LEU A 127 -2.58 6.86 10.00
CA LEU A 127 -1.77 6.45 8.86
C LEU A 127 -1.50 7.65 7.96
N GLU A 128 -0.26 7.75 7.50
CA GLU A 128 0.19 8.78 6.56
C GLU A 128 0.67 8.14 5.25
N ALA A 129 0.38 8.77 4.12
CA ALA A 129 0.90 8.39 2.82
C ALA A 129 1.59 9.58 2.16
N ALA A 130 2.84 9.40 1.76
CA ALA A 130 3.61 10.39 1.01
C ALA A 130 3.51 10.06 -0.48
N ILE A 131 2.86 10.94 -1.25
CA ILE A 131 2.54 10.69 -2.66
C ILE A 131 3.13 11.80 -3.52
N GLN A 132 3.88 11.44 -4.56
CA GLN A 132 4.36 12.44 -5.54
C GLN A 132 3.16 13.13 -6.20
N PRO A 133 3.16 14.49 -6.37
CA PRO A 133 2.02 15.21 -6.94
C PRO A 133 1.58 14.72 -8.32
N GLY A 134 2.52 14.20 -9.12
CA GLY A 134 2.25 13.60 -10.44
C GLY A 134 1.65 12.18 -10.40
N ASN A 135 1.56 11.54 -9.24
CA ASN A 135 1.00 10.19 -9.13
C ASN A 135 -0.53 10.24 -8.92
N ILE A 136 -1.24 10.60 -9.99
CA ILE A 136 -2.70 10.81 -9.98
C ILE A 136 -3.45 9.54 -9.53
N ALA A 137 -2.98 8.35 -9.93
CA ALA A 137 -3.62 7.09 -9.55
C ALA A 137 -3.59 6.88 -8.03
N SER A 138 -2.44 7.12 -7.39
CA SER A 138 -2.26 6.99 -5.95
C SER A 138 -3.07 8.03 -5.16
N ARG A 139 -3.09 9.28 -5.64
CA ARG A 139 -3.91 10.36 -5.05
C ARG A 139 -5.39 9.99 -5.02
N ARG A 140 -5.96 9.61 -6.18
CA ARG A 140 -7.36 9.15 -6.28
C ARG A 140 -7.66 7.94 -5.41
N LEU A 141 -6.71 7.01 -5.31
CA LEU A 141 -6.86 5.82 -4.47
C LEU A 141 -7.03 6.21 -3.00
N VAL A 142 -6.09 6.98 -2.44
CA VAL A 142 -6.13 7.33 -1.00
C VAL A 142 -7.32 8.23 -0.68
N GLU A 143 -7.67 9.17 -1.55
CA GLU A 143 -8.86 10.02 -1.43
C GLU A 143 -10.14 9.17 -1.37
N ASN A 144 -10.30 8.20 -2.28
CA ASN A 144 -11.43 7.26 -2.31
C ASN A 144 -11.49 6.35 -1.06
N ILE A 145 -10.35 6.03 -0.47
CA ILE A 145 -10.26 5.30 0.79
C ILE A 145 -10.67 6.19 1.97
N GLY A 146 -10.42 7.48 1.88
CA GLY A 146 -10.82 8.47 2.90
C GLY A 146 -9.68 9.20 3.57
N PHE A 147 -8.49 9.14 2.98
CA PHE A 147 -7.40 10.03 3.39
C PHE A 147 -7.71 11.47 2.99
N HIS A 148 -7.19 12.40 3.75
CA HIS A 148 -7.26 13.82 3.49
C HIS A 148 -5.88 14.39 3.20
N LEU A 149 -5.79 15.31 2.24
CA LEU A 149 -4.57 16.04 1.95
C LEU A 149 -4.31 17.07 3.05
N GLU A 150 -3.13 17.02 3.65
CA GLU A 150 -2.71 17.96 4.71
C GLU A 150 -1.71 19.01 4.23
N GLY A 151 -1.13 18.81 3.06
CA GLY A 151 -0.19 19.74 2.47
C GLY A 151 0.88 19.10 1.61
N VAL A 152 1.89 19.87 1.22
CA VAL A 152 3.01 19.44 0.41
C VAL A 152 4.31 19.61 1.19
N ALA A 153 5.03 18.50 1.37
CA ALA A 153 6.37 18.48 1.93
C ALA A 153 7.40 18.55 0.80
N ARG A 154 8.09 19.67 0.69
CA ARG A 154 9.10 19.88 -0.37
C ARG A 154 10.33 19.02 -0.11
N ARG A 155 10.86 18.37 -1.15
CA ARG A 155 12.09 17.57 -1.13
C ARG A 155 12.14 16.60 0.06
N SER A 156 11.02 15.96 0.40
CA SER A 156 10.87 15.20 1.64
C SER A 156 11.28 13.73 1.51
N VAL A 157 11.21 13.15 0.30
CA VAL A 157 11.56 11.74 0.08
C VAL A 157 12.58 11.60 -1.06
N LYS A 158 13.61 10.79 -0.83
CA LYS A 158 14.64 10.50 -1.85
C LYS A 158 14.23 9.31 -2.69
N ILE A 159 14.00 9.53 -3.98
CA ILE A 159 13.63 8.48 -4.95
C ILE A 159 14.60 8.53 -6.14
N GLY A 160 15.21 7.41 -6.47
CA GLY A 160 16.20 7.33 -7.56
C GLY A 160 17.36 8.32 -7.38
N GLY A 161 17.85 8.47 -6.15
CA GLY A 161 18.95 9.38 -5.82
C GLY A 161 18.59 10.87 -5.72
N ARG A 162 17.35 11.27 -5.99
CA ARG A 162 16.89 12.67 -5.99
C ARG A 162 15.82 12.92 -4.95
N TRP A 163 15.92 14.01 -4.21
CA TRP A 163 14.89 14.50 -3.30
C TRP A 163 13.69 15.02 -4.10
N ARG A 164 12.48 14.51 -3.77
CA ARG A 164 11.23 14.82 -4.45
C ARG A 164 10.22 15.43 -3.50
N ASP A 165 9.36 16.30 -4.03
CA ASP A 165 8.21 16.82 -3.31
C ASP A 165 7.15 15.72 -3.18
N HIS A 166 6.50 15.66 -2.01
CA HIS A 166 5.40 14.72 -1.77
C HIS A 166 4.22 15.44 -1.10
N GLU A 167 3.04 15.12 -1.55
CA GLU A 167 1.81 15.42 -0.83
C GLU A 167 1.71 14.53 0.39
N ARG A 168 1.34 15.12 1.52
CA ARG A 168 1.08 14.39 2.77
C ARG A 168 -0.41 14.13 2.88
N TRP A 169 -0.77 12.87 2.78
CA TRP A 169 -2.13 12.40 2.96
C TRP A 169 -2.23 11.63 4.26
N ALA A 170 -3.33 11.81 5.00
CA ALA A 170 -3.51 11.12 6.26
C ALA A 170 -4.96 10.69 6.50
N ILE A 171 -5.11 9.67 7.34
CA ILE A 171 -6.40 9.20 7.86
C ILE A 171 -6.24 8.79 9.31
N THR A 172 -7.23 9.12 10.16
CA THR A 172 -7.27 8.65 11.54
C THR A 172 -8.26 7.49 11.74
N ALA A 173 -8.13 6.80 12.85
CA ALA A 173 -9.01 5.70 13.22
C ALA A 173 -10.49 6.13 13.29
N GLU A 174 -10.76 7.35 13.79
CA GLU A 174 -12.12 7.93 13.89
C GLU A 174 -12.72 8.17 12.51
N GLN A 175 -11.94 8.78 11.61
CA GLN A 175 -12.35 9.05 10.23
C GLN A 175 -12.68 7.74 9.51
N TRP A 176 -11.86 6.71 9.68
CA TRP A 176 -12.09 5.38 9.12
C TRP A 176 -13.38 4.74 9.63
N ARG A 177 -13.58 4.72 10.98
CA ARG A 177 -14.79 4.16 11.60
C ARG A 177 -16.06 4.89 11.17
N GLY A 178 -16.01 6.23 11.09
CA GLY A 178 -17.12 7.05 10.63
C GLY A 178 -17.55 6.74 9.19
N ARG A 179 -16.61 6.43 8.30
CA ARG A 179 -16.92 6.00 6.92
C ARG A 179 -17.49 4.59 6.86
N ALA A 180 -16.96 3.67 7.65
CA ALA A 180 -17.46 2.29 7.70
C ALA A 180 -18.93 2.23 8.20
N SER A 181 -19.29 3.06 9.16
CA SER A 181 -20.67 3.13 9.67
C SER A 181 -21.65 3.71 8.65
N ARG A 182 -21.25 4.73 7.87
CA ARG A 182 -22.09 5.32 6.81
C ARG A 182 -22.36 4.34 5.66
N ARG A 183 -21.36 3.50 5.29
CA ARG A 183 -21.50 2.50 4.22
C ARG A 183 -22.41 1.33 4.57
N ARG A 184 -22.63 1.04 5.87
CA ARG A 184 -23.55 0.01 6.33
C ARG A 184 -25.00 0.48 6.37
N LYS A 185 -25.23 1.80 6.31
CA LYS A 185 -26.57 2.42 6.37
C LYS A 185 -27.09 2.84 4.98
N ALA A 186 -26.25 2.79 3.95
CA ALA A 186 -26.58 3.04 2.54
C ALA A 186 -26.68 1.74 1.74
#